data_88cdd4d072dd2684f344ba3c73f60b3d
#
_entry.id   88cdd4d072dd2684f344ba3c73f60b3d
#
_cell.length_a   1.000
_cell.length_b   1.000
_cell.length_c   1.000
_cell.angle_alpha   90.00
_cell.angle_beta   90.00
_cell.angle_gamma   90.00
#
_symmetry.space_group_name_H-M   'P 1'
#
loop_
_entity.id
_entity.type
_entity.pdbx_description
1 polymer ?
#
loop_
_entity_poly.entity_id
_entity_poly.type
_entity_poly.pdbx_seq_one_letter_code
_entity_poly.pdbx_strand_id
1 'polypeptide(L)'
;MPVNEQETQPTPLQPATPPAAQTPPESSQPAAHDHRIRNTLSTIGILLLAPIIAILLTAYVFQSYQVDGPSMQNTLHNGDRLIVWKLPRTWARITGHQYVPKRGDIIIANECGLLQYGDTANCKQLVKRVIGLPGDHIVIKNSVITIYNKQHPNGFEPDKTLPYGANGAIPPTTNNEDITLGSHQIFICGDNRGDSLDSRIFGPVNTDQIIGKLVARILPLSDAERF
;
A
#
# COMPACT_ATOMS: atom_id res chain seq x y z
N MET A 1 98.10 -35.15 74.37
CA MET A 1 97.29 -33.92 74.55
C MET A 1 96.03 -34.08 73.76
N PRO A 2 94.90 -34.17 74.40
CA PRO A 2 93.64 -34.49 73.72
C PRO A 2 92.95 -33.22 73.12
N VAL A 3 92.41 -33.39 71.91
CA VAL A 3 91.57 -32.45 71.17
C VAL A 3 90.15 -32.59 71.68
N ASN A 4 89.55 -31.50 72.04
CA ASN A 4 88.17 -31.39 72.50
C ASN A 4 87.21 -31.27 71.31
N GLU A 5 86.39 -32.29 71.05
CA GLU A 5 85.33 -32.29 70.12
C GLU A 5 84.08 -31.67 70.82
N GLN A 6 83.66 -30.51 70.34
CA GLN A 6 82.39 -29.94 70.74
C GLN A 6 81.30 -30.34 69.71
N GLU A 7 80.47 -31.15 70.19
CA GLU A 7 79.27 -31.60 69.52
C GLU A 7 78.26 -30.45 69.39
N THR A 8 77.99 -30.02 68.18
CA THR A 8 76.92 -28.99 67.86
C THR A 8 75.60 -29.69 67.63
N GLN A 9 74.69 -29.50 68.52
CA GLN A 9 73.31 -29.96 68.38
C GLN A 9 72.59 -29.24 67.22
N PRO A 10 71.76 -29.94 66.39
CA PRO A 10 70.99 -29.32 65.34
C PRO A 10 69.78 -28.62 65.92
N THR A 11 69.57 -27.38 65.49
CA THR A 11 68.40 -26.54 65.77
C THR A 11 67.10 -27.12 65.10
N PRO A 12 65.97 -27.18 65.79
CA PRO A 12 64.71 -27.66 65.20
C PRO A 12 64.19 -26.70 64.13
N LEU A 13 63.90 -27.26 62.92
CA LEU A 13 63.26 -26.60 61.85
C LEU A 13 61.80 -26.18 62.22
N GLN A 14 61.51 -24.89 62.22
CA GLN A 14 60.15 -24.39 62.29
C GLN A 14 59.39 -24.77 61.05
N PRO A 15 58.12 -25.21 61.16
CA PRO A 15 57.27 -25.43 59.97
C PRO A 15 57.00 -24.14 59.27
N ALA A 16 57.24 -24.09 57.95
CA ALA A 16 56.90 -22.96 57.06
C ALA A 16 55.39 -22.76 57.03
N THR A 17 54.98 -21.57 57.35
CA THR A 17 53.59 -21.09 57.18
C THR A 17 53.22 -21.09 55.66
N PRO A 18 52.15 -21.73 55.24
CA PRO A 18 51.74 -21.67 53.83
C PRO A 18 51.37 -20.25 53.44
N PRO A 19 51.68 -19.78 52.19
CA PRO A 19 51.36 -18.48 51.72
C PRO A 19 49.83 -18.31 51.68
N ALA A 20 49.36 -17.16 52.18
CA ALA A 20 47.96 -16.78 52.17
C ALA A 20 47.38 -16.87 50.73
N ALA A 21 46.38 -17.69 50.56
CA ALA A 21 45.60 -17.75 49.28
C ALA A 21 45.10 -16.36 48.98
N GLN A 22 45.61 -15.77 47.90
CA GLN A 22 45.06 -14.57 47.32
C GLN A 22 43.69 -14.93 46.76
N THR A 23 42.63 -14.41 47.37
CA THR A 23 41.29 -14.41 46.81
C THR A 23 41.32 -13.71 45.43
N PRO A 24 40.82 -14.34 44.35
CA PRO A 24 40.72 -13.66 43.08
C PRO A 24 39.85 -12.40 43.24
N PRO A 25 40.12 -11.31 42.51
CA PRO A 25 39.28 -10.13 42.56
C PRO A 25 37.84 -10.54 42.16
N GLU A 26 36.89 -10.24 43.02
CA GLU A 26 35.47 -10.41 42.80
C GLU A 26 35.12 -9.67 41.51
N SER A 27 34.89 -10.45 40.44
CA SER A 27 34.43 -9.90 39.17
C SER A 27 33.06 -9.28 39.44
N SER A 28 32.99 -7.94 39.48
CA SER A 28 31.75 -7.20 39.50
C SER A 28 30.97 -7.56 38.25
N GLN A 29 30.12 -8.55 38.31
CA GLN A 29 29.12 -8.83 37.29
C GLN A 29 28.24 -7.61 37.23
N PRO A 30 28.12 -6.94 36.05
CA PRO A 30 27.17 -5.86 35.89
C PRO A 30 25.78 -6.40 36.17
N ALA A 31 25.05 -5.72 37.01
CA ALA A 31 23.76 -6.12 37.55
C ALA A 31 22.82 -6.63 36.45
N ALA A 32 22.49 -7.90 36.49
CA ALA A 32 21.54 -8.56 35.56
C ALA A 32 20.14 -7.93 35.55
N HIS A 33 19.88 -6.95 36.39
CA HIS A 33 18.65 -6.23 36.53
C HIS A 33 18.43 -5.21 35.42
N ASP A 34 19.48 -4.53 34.95
CA ASP A 34 19.35 -3.48 33.91
C ASP A 34 19.02 -4.06 32.51
N HIS A 35 19.52 -5.26 32.21
CA HIS A 35 19.20 -5.92 30.95
C HIS A 35 17.75 -6.41 30.89
N ARG A 36 17.16 -6.82 31.99
CA ARG A 36 15.75 -7.25 32.06
C ARG A 36 14.80 -6.07 31.85
N ILE A 37 15.04 -4.95 32.52
CA ILE A 37 14.21 -3.75 32.38
C ILE A 37 14.30 -3.19 30.97
N ARG A 38 15.48 -3.10 30.39
CA ARG A 38 15.69 -2.65 29.01
C ARG A 38 15.01 -3.55 27.99
N ASN A 39 15.09 -4.85 28.15
CA ASN A 39 14.43 -5.82 27.28
C ASN A 39 12.90 -5.74 27.43
N THR A 40 12.37 -5.57 28.63
CA THR A 40 10.92 -5.44 28.88
C THR A 40 10.37 -4.14 28.27
N LEU A 41 11.07 -3.01 28.45
CA LEU A 41 10.69 -1.73 27.84
C LEU A 41 10.75 -1.79 26.30
N SER A 42 11.77 -2.47 25.74
CA SER A 42 11.86 -2.69 24.29
C SER A 42 10.71 -3.54 23.78
N THR A 43 10.38 -4.63 24.47
CA THR A 43 9.26 -5.51 24.10
C THR A 43 7.90 -4.79 24.15
N ILE A 44 7.66 -4.02 25.21
CA ILE A 44 6.45 -3.19 25.35
C ILE A 44 6.41 -2.13 24.24
N GLY A 45 7.54 -1.49 23.94
CA GLY A 45 7.65 -0.51 22.87
C GLY A 45 7.27 -1.09 21.50
N ILE A 46 7.78 -2.27 21.17
CA ILE A 46 7.45 -2.99 19.92
C ILE A 46 5.97 -3.38 19.91
N LEU A 47 5.44 -3.88 21.02
CA LEU A 47 4.04 -4.30 21.15
C LEU A 47 3.06 -3.14 20.94
N LEU A 48 3.41 -1.94 21.39
CA LEU A 48 2.61 -0.73 21.18
C LEU A 48 2.84 -0.09 19.81
N LEU A 49 4.05 -0.15 19.28
CA LEU A 49 4.40 0.45 17.99
C LEU A 49 3.79 -0.32 16.81
N ALA A 50 3.74 -1.65 16.89
CA ALA A 50 3.23 -2.48 15.80
C ALA A 50 1.76 -2.15 15.40
N PRO A 51 0.79 -2.08 16.36
CA PRO A 51 -0.57 -1.69 16.00
C PRO A 51 -0.67 -0.26 15.48
N ILE A 52 0.14 0.68 15.99
CA ILE A 52 0.16 2.05 15.47
C ILE A 52 0.60 2.06 14.00
N ILE A 53 1.68 1.35 13.66
CA ILE A 53 2.15 1.21 12.26
C ILE A 53 1.07 0.56 11.41
N ALA A 54 0.42 -0.51 11.89
CA ALA A 54 -0.65 -1.19 11.15
C ALA A 54 -1.83 -0.25 10.86
N ILE A 55 -2.25 0.55 11.83
CA ILE A 55 -3.30 1.56 11.67
C ILE A 55 -2.88 2.61 10.64
N LEU A 56 -1.66 3.14 10.73
CA LEU A 56 -1.14 4.13 9.78
C LEU A 56 -1.07 3.57 8.35
N LEU A 57 -0.57 2.35 8.19
CA LEU A 57 -0.52 1.67 6.89
C LEU A 57 -1.92 1.50 6.29
N THR A 58 -2.88 1.03 7.08
CA THR A 58 -4.27 0.83 6.62
C THR A 58 -4.97 2.16 6.34
N ALA A 59 -4.73 3.17 7.15
CA ALA A 59 -5.37 4.48 6.99
C ALA A 59 -4.85 5.25 5.76
N TYR A 60 -3.53 5.20 5.50
CA TYR A 60 -2.88 6.11 4.55
C TYR A 60 -2.24 5.43 3.34
N VAL A 61 -1.89 4.14 3.42
CA VAL A 61 -1.13 3.46 2.37
C VAL A 61 -1.97 2.48 1.58
N PHE A 62 -2.58 1.50 2.24
CA PHE A 62 -3.36 0.44 1.60
C PHE A 62 -4.74 0.31 2.22
N GLN A 63 -5.70 -0.10 1.38
CA GLN A 63 -7.03 -0.46 1.84
C GLN A 63 -7.54 -1.65 1.03
N SER A 64 -8.20 -2.58 1.72
CA SER A 64 -8.89 -3.69 1.07
C SER A 64 -10.31 -3.32 0.72
N TYR A 65 -10.76 -3.73 -0.47
CA TYR A 65 -12.13 -3.58 -0.96
C TYR A 65 -12.66 -4.93 -1.43
N GLN A 66 -13.97 -5.08 -1.41
CA GLN A 66 -14.66 -6.17 -2.06
C GLN A 66 -15.45 -5.62 -3.23
N VAL A 67 -15.36 -6.29 -4.37
CA VAL A 67 -16.13 -5.92 -5.57
C VAL A 67 -17.59 -6.28 -5.36
N ASP A 68 -18.47 -5.30 -5.58
CA ASP A 68 -19.91 -5.47 -5.58
C ASP A 68 -20.48 -5.03 -6.93
N GLY A 69 -21.03 -5.98 -7.65
CA GLY A 69 -21.66 -5.76 -8.96
C GLY A 69 -20.82 -6.16 -10.18
N PRO A 70 -21.42 -6.13 -11.37
CA PRO A 70 -20.87 -6.67 -12.61
C PRO A 70 -20.07 -5.66 -13.45
N SER A 71 -19.98 -4.40 -13.04
CA SER A 71 -19.52 -3.28 -13.90
C SER A 71 -18.08 -3.40 -14.41
N MET A 72 -17.25 -4.21 -13.78
CA MET A 72 -15.87 -4.46 -14.17
C MET A 72 -15.62 -5.89 -14.69
N GLN A 73 -16.69 -6.67 -14.94
CA GLN A 73 -16.59 -7.94 -15.68
C GLN A 73 -16.00 -7.65 -17.07
N ASN A 74 -15.21 -8.43 -17.51
CA ASN A 74 -14.37 -9.51 -17.49
C ASN A 74 -13.08 -9.38 -16.66
N THR A 75 -12.74 -8.19 -16.18
CA THR A 75 -11.49 -7.95 -15.44
C THR A 75 -11.64 -8.30 -13.96
N LEU A 76 -12.71 -7.84 -13.33
CA LEU A 76 -13.01 -8.10 -11.91
C LEU A 76 -14.41 -8.71 -11.79
N HIS A 77 -14.55 -9.67 -10.88
CA HIS A 77 -15.81 -10.37 -10.62
C HIS A 77 -16.38 -9.98 -9.27
N ASN A 78 -17.70 -10.14 -9.14
CA ASN A 78 -18.38 -9.93 -7.87
C ASN A 78 -17.79 -10.82 -6.77
N GLY A 79 -17.48 -10.24 -5.61
CA GLY A 79 -16.85 -10.93 -4.49
C GLY A 79 -15.32 -10.86 -4.47
N ASP A 80 -14.65 -10.44 -5.55
CA ASP A 80 -13.20 -10.28 -5.59
C ASP A 80 -12.71 -9.38 -4.46
N ARG A 81 -11.62 -9.77 -3.80
CA ARG A 81 -10.92 -8.92 -2.83
C ARG A 81 -9.74 -8.21 -3.46
N LEU A 82 -9.77 -6.90 -3.32
CA LEU A 82 -8.84 -5.97 -3.94
C LEU A 82 -7.97 -5.30 -2.89
N ILE A 83 -6.71 -5.04 -3.26
CA ILE A 83 -5.82 -4.13 -2.54
C ILE A 83 -5.66 -2.85 -3.35
N VAL A 84 -5.98 -1.74 -2.71
CA VAL A 84 -5.93 -0.40 -3.28
C VAL A 84 -4.82 0.40 -2.62
N TRP A 85 -3.96 0.99 -3.43
CA TRP A 85 -2.85 1.82 -2.99
C TRP A 85 -3.26 3.28 -2.95
N LYS A 86 -3.26 3.87 -1.76
CA LYS A 86 -3.70 5.24 -1.50
C LYS A 86 -2.56 6.26 -1.41
N LEU A 87 -1.32 5.78 -1.21
CA LEU A 87 -0.19 6.64 -0.90
C LEU A 87 0.05 7.77 -1.92
N PRO A 88 -0.03 7.54 -3.26
CA PRO A 88 0.19 8.62 -4.23
C PRO A 88 -0.81 9.75 -4.08
N ARG A 89 -2.09 9.43 -3.84
CA ARG A 89 -3.14 10.42 -3.58
C ARG A 89 -2.93 11.12 -2.24
N THR A 90 -2.59 10.35 -1.19
CA THR A 90 -2.31 10.89 0.15
C THR A 90 -1.13 11.85 0.12
N TRP A 91 -0.05 11.47 -0.56
CA TRP A 91 1.13 12.32 -0.75
C TRP A 91 0.80 13.60 -1.53
N ALA A 92 0.08 13.48 -2.64
CA ALA A 92 -0.35 14.61 -3.44
C ALA A 92 -1.19 15.61 -2.62
N ARG A 93 -2.11 15.12 -1.77
CA ARG A 93 -2.91 15.95 -0.87
C ARG A 93 -2.05 16.69 0.17
N ILE A 94 -1.06 16.02 0.77
CA ILE A 94 -0.16 16.62 1.77
C ILE A 94 0.71 17.70 1.14
N THR A 95 1.17 17.48 -0.10
CA THR A 95 2.08 18.39 -0.81
C THR A 95 1.35 19.46 -1.63
N GLY A 96 0.01 19.48 -1.61
CA GLY A 96 -0.80 20.42 -2.40
C GLY A 96 -0.75 20.19 -3.91
N HIS A 97 -0.32 19.01 -4.37
CA HIS A 97 -0.30 18.63 -5.77
C HIS A 97 -1.56 17.85 -6.16
N GLN A 98 -1.85 17.82 -7.45
CA GLN A 98 -2.92 17.00 -7.98
C GLN A 98 -2.41 15.58 -8.24
N TYR A 99 -3.14 14.57 -7.78
CA TYR A 99 -2.92 13.19 -8.19
C TYR A 99 -3.69 12.90 -9.47
N VAL A 100 -2.98 12.59 -10.54
CA VAL A 100 -3.56 12.13 -11.81
C VAL A 100 -3.13 10.68 -12.05
N PRO A 101 -4.06 9.72 -12.11
CA PRO A 101 -3.74 8.32 -12.44
C PRO A 101 -3.30 8.20 -13.90
N LYS A 102 -2.74 7.06 -14.26
CA LYS A 102 -2.44 6.76 -15.67
C LYS A 102 -3.70 6.28 -16.38
N ARG A 103 -3.77 6.52 -17.68
CA ARG A 103 -4.80 5.94 -18.53
C ARG A 103 -4.68 4.40 -18.50
N GLY A 104 -5.82 3.72 -18.35
CA GLY A 104 -5.88 2.29 -18.17
C GLY A 104 -5.81 1.82 -16.70
N ASP A 105 -5.39 2.66 -15.75
CA ASP A 105 -5.43 2.32 -14.34
C ASP A 105 -6.86 2.02 -13.88
N ILE A 106 -7.02 1.03 -13.02
CA ILE A 106 -8.26 0.79 -12.29
C ILE A 106 -8.19 1.53 -10.97
N ILE A 107 -9.18 2.35 -10.67
CA ILE A 107 -9.23 3.19 -9.49
C ILE A 107 -10.51 2.96 -8.69
N ILE A 108 -10.44 3.31 -7.40
CA ILE A 108 -11.62 3.52 -6.57
C ILE A 108 -11.84 5.03 -6.49
N ALA A 109 -13.05 5.46 -6.79
CA ALA A 109 -13.47 6.86 -6.69
C ALA A 109 -14.79 6.98 -5.92
N ASN A 110 -14.95 8.10 -5.21
CA ASN A 110 -16.23 8.47 -4.61
C ASN A 110 -17.06 9.18 -5.68
N GLU A 111 -18.28 8.72 -5.90
CA GLU A 111 -19.30 9.44 -6.67
C GLU A 111 -20.39 9.91 -5.72
N CYS A 112 -20.53 11.24 -5.65
CA CYS A 112 -21.49 11.91 -4.79
C CYS A 112 -22.44 12.69 -5.68
N GLY A 113 -23.72 12.40 -5.64
CA GLY A 113 -24.73 13.15 -6.42
C GLY A 113 -25.41 12.36 -7.52
N LEU A 114 -25.26 11.05 -7.52
CA LEU A 114 -26.10 10.17 -8.35
C LEU A 114 -27.56 10.35 -7.93
N LEU A 115 -28.29 11.19 -8.65
CA LEU A 115 -29.73 11.51 -8.44
C LEU A 115 -30.58 10.24 -8.33
N GLN A 116 -30.11 9.11 -8.81
CA GLN A 116 -30.82 7.82 -8.82
C GLN A 116 -31.06 7.24 -7.41
N TYR A 117 -30.35 7.72 -6.39
CA TYR A 117 -30.49 7.23 -5.02
C TYR A 117 -31.09 8.24 -4.05
N GLY A 118 -31.54 9.41 -4.55
CA GLY A 118 -32.34 10.37 -3.77
C GLY A 118 -31.64 11.05 -2.59
N ASP A 119 -30.37 10.73 -2.34
CA ASP A 119 -29.63 11.24 -1.19
C ASP A 119 -28.27 11.80 -1.63
N THR A 120 -28.20 13.13 -1.68
CA THR A 120 -26.94 13.86 -1.97
C THR A 120 -25.89 13.73 -0.88
N ALA A 121 -26.25 13.17 0.27
CA ALA A 121 -25.34 12.96 1.41
C ALA A 121 -24.56 11.63 1.32
N ASN A 122 -25.02 10.67 0.50
CA ASN A 122 -24.39 9.34 0.40
C ASN A 122 -23.56 9.23 -0.86
N CYS A 123 -22.23 9.31 -0.70
CA CYS A 123 -21.28 9.00 -1.77
C CYS A 123 -21.16 7.49 -1.95
N LYS A 124 -21.29 7.01 -3.18
CA LYS A 124 -21.02 5.62 -3.55
C LYS A 124 -19.55 5.48 -3.97
N GLN A 125 -18.88 4.45 -3.46
CA GLN A 125 -17.53 4.10 -3.91
C GLN A 125 -17.65 3.20 -5.15
N LEU A 126 -17.02 3.62 -6.23
CA LEU A 126 -17.05 2.92 -7.50
C LEU A 126 -15.66 2.43 -7.87
N VAL A 127 -15.56 1.20 -8.36
CA VAL A 127 -14.35 0.68 -9.02
C VAL A 127 -14.55 0.82 -10.53
N LYS A 128 -13.64 1.55 -11.21
CA LYS A 128 -13.73 1.86 -12.65
C LYS A 128 -12.34 2.00 -13.26
N ARG A 129 -12.27 1.89 -14.58
CA ARG A 129 -11.04 2.12 -15.36
C ARG A 129 -10.97 3.56 -15.84
N VAL A 130 -9.78 4.14 -15.73
CA VAL A 130 -9.47 5.48 -16.24
C VAL A 130 -9.32 5.42 -17.76
N ILE A 131 -10.21 6.12 -18.46
CA ILE A 131 -10.22 6.19 -19.92
C ILE A 131 -9.69 7.55 -20.39
N GLY A 132 -10.20 8.66 -19.83
CA GLY A 132 -9.79 10.02 -20.16
C GLY A 132 -8.99 10.68 -19.05
N LEU A 133 -8.02 11.50 -19.42
CA LEU A 133 -7.15 12.29 -18.54
C LEU A 133 -7.44 13.79 -18.70
N PRO A 134 -7.03 14.64 -17.75
CA PRO A 134 -7.20 16.08 -17.87
C PRO A 134 -6.72 16.64 -19.22
N GLY A 135 -7.57 17.42 -19.87
CA GLY A 135 -7.31 18.03 -21.17
C GLY A 135 -7.57 17.14 -22.40
N ASP A 136 -8.01 15.88 -22.20
CA ASP A 136 -8.46 15.05 -23.33
C ASP A 136 -9.81 15.53 -23.86
N HIS A 137 -9.98 15.41 -25.16
CA HIS A 137 -11.27 15.48 -25.84
C HIS A 137 -11.72 14.07 -26.18
N ILE A 138 -12.84 13.65 -25.64
CA ILE A 138 -13.40 12.30 -25.74
C ILE A 138 -14.62 12.34 -26.65
N VAL A 139 -14.60 11.52 -27.66
CA VAL A 139 -15.74 11.31 -28.56
C VAL A 139 -16.15 9.83 -28.50
N ILE A 140 -17.38 9.57 -28.14
CA ILE A 140 -18.00 8.24 -28.22
C ILE A 140 -19.00 8.25 -29.35
N LYS A 141 -18.71 7.48 -30.41
CA LYS A 141 -19.57 7.38 -31.59
C LYS A 141 -19.45 5.99 -32.21
N ASN A 142 -20.55 5.46 -32.72
CA ASN A 142 -20.58 4.13 -33.32
C ASN A 142 -20.01 3.03 -32.41
N SER A 143 -20.30 3.13 -31.11
CA SER A 143 -19.85 2.20 -30.07
C SER A 143 -18.33 2.18 -29.83
N VAL A 144 -17.61 3.20 -30.27
CA VAL A 144 -16.16 3.35 -30.12
C VAL A 144 -15.83 4.61 -29.35
N ILE A 145 -14.89 4.50 -28.40
CA ILE A 145 -14.28 5.65 -27.72
C ILE A 145 -13.07 6.08 -28.52
N THR A 146 -13.02 7.34 -28.92
CA THR A 146 -11.86 7.98 -29.54
C THR A 146 -11.41 9.14 -28.66
N ILE A 147 -10.12 9.24 -28.39
CA ILE A 147 -9.53 10.30 -27.58
C ILE A 147 -8.59 11.14 -28.43
N TYR A 148 -8.82 12.44 -28.41
CA TYR A 148 -7.98 13.43 -29.05
C TYR A 148 -7.23 14.23 -27.98
N ASN A 149 -5.94 14.46 -28.17
CA ASN A 149 -5.11 15.29 -27.31
C ASN A 149 -3.86 15.78 -28.05
N LYS A 150 -2.97 16.52 -27.37
CA LYS A 150 -1.75 17.06 -27.98
C LYS A 150 -0.82 15.99 -28.55
N GLN A 151 -0.79 14.80 -27.95
CA GLN A 151 0.04 13.68 -28.40
C GLN A 151 -0.60 12.91 -29.56
N HIS A 152 -1.92 12.90 -29.60
CA HIS A 152 -2.73 12.19 -30.60
C HIS A 152 -3.78 13.14 -31.22
N PRO A 153 -3.35 14.11 -32.07
CA PRO A 153 -4.26 15.09 -32.68
C PRO A 153 -5.25 14.44 -33.66
N ASN A 154 -4.91 13.28 -34.24
CA ASN A 154 -5.77 12.52 -35.12
C ASN A 154 -6.68 11.52 -34.38
N GLY A 155 -6.60 11.51 -33.04
CA GLY A 155 -7.33 10.57 -32.20
C GLY A 155 -6.70 9.18 -32.10
N PHE A 156 -7.04 8.47 -31.03
CA PHE A 156 -6.73 7.05 -30.85
C PHE A 156 -7.84 6.37 -30.07
N GLU A 157 -7.95 5.07 -30.22
CA GLU A 157 -8.94 4.24 -29.57
C GLU A 157 -8.30 3.50 -28.38
N PRO A 158 -8.52 3.93 -27.13
CA PRO A 158 -7.87 3.34 -25.95
C PRO A 158 -8.23 1.86 -25.77
N ASP A 159 -9.45 1.47 -26.10
CA ASP A 159 -9.94 0.10 -25.95
C ASP A 159 -9.31 -0.88 -26.94
N LYS A 160 -8.63 -0.39 -27.99
CA LYS A 160 -7.89 -1.20 -28.95
C LYS A 160 -6.38 -1.11 -28.77
N THR A 161 -5.89 0.03 -28.30
CA THR A 161 -4.45 0.33 -28.27
C THR A 161 -3.78 0.06 -26.93
N LEU A 162 -4.56 0.03 -25.86
CA LEU A 162 -4.01 -0.21 -24.52
C LEU A 162 -4.12 -1.70 -24.13
N PRO A 163 -3.23 -2.18 -23.25
CA PRO A 163 -3.14 -3.60 -22.91
C PRO A 163 -4.46 -4.21 -22.39
N TYR A 164 -5.25 -3.43 -21.65
CA TYR A 164 -6.51 -3.91 -21.08
C TYR A 164 -7.58 -4.22 -22.15
N GLY A 165 -7.51 -3.61 -23.30
CA GLY A 165 -8.43 -3.82 -24.41
C GLY A 165 -7.92 -4.83 -25.46
N ALA A 166 -6.74 -5.43 -25.22
CA ALA A 166 -6.15 -6.39 -26.13
C ALA A 166 -7.11 -7.56 -26.41
N ASN A 167 -7.10 -8.03 -27.68
CA ASN A 167 -7.91 -9.16 -28.12
C ASN A 167 -9.44 -8.97 -27.97
N GLY A 168 -9.92 -7.73 -27.95
CA GLY A 168 -11.35 -7.46 -27.83
C GLY A 168 -11.95 -7.77 -26.46
N ALA A 169 -11.12 -7.70 -25.38
CA ALA A 169 -11.55 -7.95 -24.01
C ALA A 169 -12.63 -6.95 -23.54
N ILE A 170 -12.67 -5.76 -24.13
CA ILE A 170 -13.66 -4.74 -23.83
C ILE A 170 -14.79 -4.78 -24.87
N PRO A 171 -16.05 -4.97 -24.46
CA PRO A 171 -17.19 -4.94 -25.38
C PRO A 171 -17.42 -3.55 -25.97
N PRO A 172 -18.20 -3.44 -27.05
CA PRO A 172 -18.58 -2.16 -27.66
C PRO A 172 -19.19 -1.21 -26.64
N THR A 173 -18.79 0.07 -26.71
CA THR A 173 -19.26 1.10 -25.77
C THR A 173 -20.66 1.58 -26.10
N THR A 174 -21.50 1.72 -25.09
CA THR A 174 -22.82 2.33 -25.21
C THR A 174 -22.75 3.85 -25.05
N ASN A 175 -23.83 4.55 -25.45
CA ASN A 175 -24.01 6.00 -25.44
C ASN A 175 -23.13 6.72 -26.47
N ASN A 176 -23.50 7.96 -26.75
CA ASN A 176 -22.74 8.92 -27.56
C ASN A 176 -22.32 10.06 -26.63
N GLU A 177 -21.05 10.44 -26.71
CA GLU A 177 -20.51 11.55 -25.95
C GLU A 177 -19.57 12.39 -26.82
N ASP A 178 -19.47 13.67 -26.50
CA ASP A 178 -18.52 14.61 -27.10
C ASP A 178 -18.16 15.62 -26.01
N ILE A 179 -17.04 15.35 -25.29
CA ILE A 179 -16.70 16.13 -24.12
C ILE A 179 -15.19 16.39 -24.02
N THR A 180 -14.83 17.62 -23.65
CA THR A 180 -13.45 17.98 -23.32
C THR A 180 -13.30 18.06 -21.81
N LEU A 181 -12.33 17.31 -21.28
CA LEU A 181 -12.07 17.25 -19.85
C LEU A 181 -11.32 18.47 -19.34
N GLY A 182 -11.77 19.01 -18.23
CA GLY A 182 -11.09 20.08 -17.51
C GLY A 182 -9.79 19.62 -16.85
N SER A 183 -9.03 20.57 -16.30
CA SER A 183 -7.70 20.32 -15.69
C SER A 183 -7.73 19.38 -14.48
N HIS A 184 -8.88 19.23 -13.82
CA HIS A 184 -9.08 18.38 -12.64
C HIS A 184 -10.05 17.22 -12.90
N GLN A 185 -10.37 16.94 -14.15
CA GLN A 185 -11.35 15.94 -14.52
C GLN A 185 -10.72 14.73 -15.19
N ILE A 186 -11.27 13.57 -14.88
CA ILE A 186 -10.98 12.29 -15.53
C ILE A 186 -12.30 11.67 -16.01
N PHE A 187 -12.21 10.84 -17.04
CA PHE A 187 -13.33 10.07 -17.54
C PHE A 187 -13.10 8.59 -17.22
N ILE A 188 -14.01 7.99 -16.51
CA ILE A 188 -13.91 6.61 -16.04
C ILE A 188 -15.04 5.76 -16.62
N CYS A 189 -14.70 4.51 -17.02
CA CYS A 189 -15.70 3.55 -17.50
C CYS A 189 -15.52 2.20 -16.79
N GLY A 190 -16.63 1.48 -16.68
CA GLY A 190 -16.57 0.07 -16.37
C GLY A 190 -16.10 -0.74 -17.57
N ASP A 191 -15.42 -1.87 -17.32
CA ASP A 191 -15.00 -2.77 -18.39
C ASP A 191 -16.21 -3.51 -19.00
N ASN A 192 -17.24 -3.74 -18.22
CA ASN A 192 -18.57 -4.15 -18.71
C ASN A 192 -19.33 -2.94 -19.24
N ARG A 193 -19.05 -2.53 -20.47
CA ARG A 193 -19.62 -1.33 -21.11
C ARG A 193 -21.14 -1.32 -21.18
N GLY A 194 -21.78 -2.48 -21.25
CA GLY A 194 -23.24 -2.62 -21.32
C GLY A 194 -23.95 -2.49 -19.97
N ASP A 195 -23.22 -2.77 -18.86
CA ASP A 195 -23.80 -2.79 -17.51
C ASP A 195 -22.87 -2.07 -16.53
N SER A 196 -22.69 -0.77 -16.73
CA SER A 196 -21.86 0.05 -15.88
C SER A 196 -22.42 1.47 -15.73
N LEU A 197 -22.66 1.86 -14.49
CA LEU A 197 -22.90 3.24 -14.11
C LEU A 197 -21.55 3.94 -13.96
N ASP A 198 -21.22 4.83 -14.92
CA ASP A 198 -19.91 5.48 -15.03
C ASP A 198 -20.01 6.85 -15.72
N SER A 199 -18.88 7.44 -16.11
CA SER A 199 -18.82 8.80 -16.65
C SER A 199 -19.67 9.04 -17.90
N ARG A 200 -20.07 7.99 -18.60
CA ARG A 200 -21.03 8.10 -19.74
C ARG A 200 -22.44 8.46 -19.29
N ILE A 201 -22.72 8.35 -17.98
CA ILE A 201 -24.05 8.61 -17.40
C ILE A 201 -24.02 9.83 -16.49
N PHE A 202 -23.03 9.90 -15.58
CA PHE A 202 -22.94 10.97 -14.60
C PHE A 202 -21.90 12.06 -14.93
N GLY A 203 -21.19 11.92 -16.07
CA GLY A 203 -20.16 12.86 -16.47
C GLY A 203 -18.78 12.60 -15.87
N PRO A 204 -17.82 13.51 -16.13
CA PRO A 204 -16.45 13.39 -15.62
C PRO A 204 -16.38 13.46 -14.10
N VAL A 205 -15.40 12.74 -13.52
CA VAL A 205 -15.10 12.70 -12.08
C VAL A 205 -13.92 13.61 -11.78
N ASN A 206 -13.98 14.36 -10.69
CA ASN A 206 -12.86 15.15 -10.25
C ASN A 206 -11.74 14.26 -9.64
N THR A 207 -10.49 14.64 -9.86
CA THR A 207 -9.33 13.89 -9.37
C THR A 207 -9.24 13.84 -7.84
N ASP A 208 -9.86 14.76 -7.13
CA ASP A 208 -9.94 14.77 -5.67
C ASP A 208 -10.93 13.71 -5.12
N GLN A 209 -11.86 13.22 -5.95
CA GLN A 209 -12.77 12.12 -5.60
C GLN A 209 -12.08 10.74 -5.65
N ILE A 210 -10.86 10.64 -6.22
CA ILE A 210 -10.11 9.39 -6.27
C ILE A 210 -9.66 9.00 -4.86
N ILE A 211 -9.93 7.77 -4.45
CA ILE A 211 -9.47 7.19 -3.18
C ILE A 211 -8.08 6.56 -3.36
N GLY A 212 -7.88 5.83 -4.44
CA GLY A 212 -6.62 5.18 -4.73
C GLY A 212 -6.66 4.32 -5.99
N LYS A 213 -5.52 3.73 -6.33
CA LYS A 213 -5.33 2.85 -7.49
C LYS A 213 -5.37 1.39 -7.06
N LEU A 214 -6.04 0.53 -7.82
CA LEU A 214 -5.95 -0.92 -7.69
C LEU A 214 -4.53 -1.40 -7.99
N VAL A 215 -3.98 -2.23 -7.11
CA VAL A 215 -2.65 -2.83 -7.31
C VAL A 215 -2.67 -4.34 -7.36
N ALA A 216 -3.66 -4.97 -6.71
CA ALA A 216 -3.78 -6.42 -6.75
C ALA A 216 -5.20 -6.89 -6.43
N ARG A 217 -5.62 -7.99 -7.06
CA ARG A 217 -6.68 -8.87 -6.61
C ARG A 217 -6.03 -9.99 -5.80
N ILE A 218 -6.50 -10.21 -4.57
CA ILE A 218 -5.92 -11.19 -3.65
C ILE A 218 -6.83 -12.39 -3.39
N LEU A 219 -8.12 -12.26 -3.68
CA LEU A 219 -9.08 -13.37 -3.61
C LEU A 219 -10.05 -13.30 -4.79
N PRO A 220 -10.48 -14.46 -5.32
CA PRO A 220 -10.00 -15.80 -4.97
C PRO A 220 -8.52 -16.00 -5.30
N LEU A 221 -7.83 -16.89 -4.59
CA LEU A 221 -6.39 -17.15 -4.81
C LEU A 221 -6.09 -17.72 -6.20
N SER A 222 -7.05 -18.43 -6.81
CA SER A 222 -6.94 -18.94 -8.18
C SER A 222 -6.75 -17.82 -9.22
N ASP A 223 -7.29 -16.63 -8.93
CA ASP A 223 -7.34 -15.49 -9.84
C ASP A 223 -6.52 -14.32 -9.31
N ALA A 224 -5.61 -14.58 -8.35
CA ALA A 224 -4.75 -13.55 -7.79
C ALA A 224 -3.86 -12.91 -8.87
N GLU A 225 -3.92 -11.59 -9.00
CA GLU A 225 -3.30 -10.84 -10.09
C GLU A 225 -2.84 -9.45 -9.62
N ARG A 226 -1.81 -8.92 -10.28
CA ARG A 226 -1.32 -7.53 -10.08
C ARG A 226 -1.73 -6.67 -11.28
N PHE A 227 -2.13 -5.42 -10.99
CA PHE A 227 -2.60 -4.43 -11.97
C PHE A 227 -1.67 -3.24 -12.10
#